data_d9c879c11a883dc6821b061ab167a6ed
#
_entry.id   d9c879c11a883dc6821b061ab167a6ed
#
_cell.length_a   1.000
_cell.length_b   1.000
_cell.length_c   1.000
_cell.angle_alpha   90.00
_cell.angle_beta   90.00
_cell.angle_gamma   90.00
#
_symmetry.space_group_name_H-M   'P 1'
#
loop_
_entity.id
_entity.type
_entity.pdbx_description
1 polymer ?
#
loop_
_entity_poly.entity_id
_entity_poly.type
_entity_poly.pdbx_seq_one_letter_code
_entity_poly.pdbx_strand_id
1 'polypeptide(L)'
;MLKQAAERCLRDASGRNCQTTAGVLFMLSGDYKSVIAMMSRLMDPNPNPDADNLHWYHQAKQFDSMYISKNTPVSEALQSTSSGSEVVTTFRVLTEIFAFFSRMSERRADEAWAILDRLHILPKHQSDIPKFDSIFQGLDPLVQKAIPSVLMTATQSLYEKHAEMKRDSMHLAKATTMGALSQLKDRARVLVSFAGILSSLPPGTIESISCLEASMI
;
A
#
# COMPACT_ATOMS: atom_id res chain seq x y z
N MET A 1 -26.20 -17.08 -14.74
CA MET A 1 -26.82 -15.86 -15.26
C MET A 1 -26.30 -14.57 -14.58
N LEU A 2 -26.41 -14.41 -13.25
CA LEU A 2 -25.99 -13.18 -12.55
C LEU A 2 -24.52 -12.84 -12.76
N LYS A 3 -23.60 -13.81 -12.68
CA LYS A 3 -22.16 -13.60 -12.92
C LYS A 3 -21.89 -13.07 -14.34
N GLN A 4 -22.52 -13.62 -15.36
CA GLN A 4 -22.39 -13.15 -16.75
C GLN A 4 -22.94 -11.73 -16.93
N ALA A 5 -24.02 -11.36 -16.22
CA ALA A 5 -24.54 -10.01 -16.21
C ALA A 5 -23.55 -9.03 -15.55
N ALA A 6 -22.93 -9.42 -14.42
CA ALA A 6 -21.89 -8.63 -13.77
C ALA A 6 -20.68 -8.38 -14.69
N GLU A 7 -20.20 -9.42 -15.36
CA GLU A 7 -19.08 -9.33 -16.31
C GLU A 7 -19.39 -8.43 -17.52
N ARG A 8 -20.65 -8.43 -17.98
CA ARG A 8 -21.12 -7.50 -19.03
C ARG A 8 -21.14 -6.06 -18.52
N CYS A 9 -21.70 -5.82 -17.33
CA CYS A 9 -21.67 -4.48 -16.70
C CYS A 9 -20.25 -3.91 -16.61
N LEU A 10 -19.26 -4.72 -16.29
CA LEU A 10 -17.86 -4.28 -16.21
C LEU A 10 -17.24 -4.00 -17.58
N ARG A 11 -17.67 -4.70 -18.65
CA ARG A 11 -17.14 -4.50 -20.01
C ARG A 11 -17.76 -3.33 -20.73
N ASP A 12 -19.09 -3.16 -20.58
CA ASP A 12 -19.88 -2.28 -21.43
C ASP A 12 -19.99 -0.85 -20.89
N ALA A 13 -19.60 -0.62 -19.64
CA ALA A 13 -19.75 0.68 -19.00
C ALA A 13 -18.63 1.03 -18.01
N SER A 14 -18.01 2.18 -18.25
CA SER A 14 -16.87 2.69 -17.47
C SER A 14 -17.28 3.63 -16.32
N GLY A 15 -18.52 3.55 -15.81
CA GLY A 15 -19.01 4.43 -14.76
C GLY A 15 -19.15 3.75 -13.39
N ARG A 16 -18.98 4.53 -12.28
CA ARG A 16 -19.12 4.07 -10.90
C ARG A 16 -20.40 3.25 -10.66
N ASN A 17 -21.53 3.67 -11.23
CA ASN A 17 -22.82 2.97 -11.08
C ASN A 17 -22.78 1.54 -11.64
N CYS A 18 -22.10 1.34 -12.76
CA CYS A 18 -21.98 0.02 -13.39
C CYS A 18 -21.06 -0.89 -12.57
N GLN A 19 -19.97 -0.35 -12.02
CA GLN A 19 -19.07 -1.07 -11.14
C GLN A 19 -19.78 -1.49 -9.85
N THR A 20 -20.54 -0.60 -9.22
CA THR A 20 -21.37 -0.91 -8.04
C THR A 20 -22.40 -1.99 -8.37
N THR A 21 -23.09 -1.87 -9.50
CA THR A 21 -24.08 -2.88 -9.95
C THR A 21 -23.41 -4.24 -10.18
N ALA A 22 -22.25 -4.27 -10.82
CA ALA A 22 -21.50 -5.51 -11.01
C ALA A 22 -21.08 -6.14 -9.68
N GLY A 23 -20.65 -5.35 -8.71
CA GLY A 23 -20.34 -5.80 -7.35
C GLY A 23 -21.53 -6.48 -6.68
N VAL A 24 -22.71 -5.85 -6.74
CA VAL A 24 -23.96 -6.43 -6.20
C VAL A 24 -24.32 -7.75 -6.90
N LEU A 25 -24.19 -7.82 -8.22
CA LEU A 25 -24.49 -9.04 -8.98
C LEU A 25 -23.51 -10.18 -8.63
N PHE A 26 -22.22 -9.89 -8.45
CA PHE A 26 -21.25 -10.88 -7.97
C PHE A 26 -21.57 -11.34 -6.55
N MET A 27 -21.94 -10.42 -5.64
CA MET A 27 -22.39 -10.77 -4.30
C MET A 27 -23.60 -11.72 -4.32
N LEU A 28 -24.62 -11.39 -5.09
CA LEU A 28 -25.84 -12.19 -5.22
C LEU A 28 -25.59 -13.56 -5.88
N SER A 29 -24.57 -13.67 -6.72
CA SER A 29 -24.15 -14.95 -7.32
C SER A 29 -23.26 -15.79 -6.40
N GLY A 30 -22.85 -15.29 -5.24
CA GLY A 30 -21.90 -15.94 -4.33
C GLY A 30 -20.45 -15.90 -4.81
N ASP A 31 -20.14 -15.12 -5.86
CA ASP A 31 -18.78 -15.00 -6.40
C ASP A 31 -18.00 -13.89 -5.68
N TYR A 32 -17.76 -14.08 -4.39
CA TYR A 32 -17.05 -13.14 -3.52
C TYR A 32 -15.61 -12.88 -3.96
N LYS A 33 -14.97 -13.86 -4.62
CA LYS A 33 -13.61 -13.70 -5.18
C LYS A 33 -13.61 -12.61 -6.26
N SER A 34 -14.59 -12.60 -7.16
CA SER A 34 -14.73 -11.55 -8.18
C SER A 34 -15.03 -10.18 -7.58
N VAL A 35 -15.79 -10.11 -6.47
CA VAL A 35 -16.03 -8.86 -5.73
C VAL A 35 -14.70 -8.29 -5.21
N ILE A 36 -13.91 -9.10 -4.53
CA ILE A 36 -12.62 -8.68 -3.97
C ILE A 36 -11.65 -8.26 -5.07
N ALA A 37 -11.52 -9.06 -6.14
CA ALA A 37 -10.65 -8.75 -7.27
C ALA A 37 -11.05 -7.44 -7.97
N MET A 38 -12.35 -7.17 -8.09
CA MET A 38 -12.86 -5.92 -8.63
C MET A 38 -12.51 -4.74 -7.73
N MET A 39 -12.78 -4.83 -6.42
CA MET A 39 -12.45 -3.78 -5.45
C MET A 39 -10.95 -3.49 -5.43
N SER A 40 -10.09 -4.53 -5.46
CA SER A 40 -8.64 -4.39 -5.51
C SER A 40 -8.16 -3.58 -6.71
N ARG A 41 -8.77 -3.78 -7.88
CA ARG A 41 -8.43 -3.04 -9.10
C ARG A 41 -8.91 -1.60 -9.07
N LEU A 42 -10.07 -1.33 -8.48
CA LEU A 42 -10.71 -0.02 -8.45
C LEU A 42 -10.16 0.88 -7.35
N MET A 43 -9.59 0.29 -6.30
CA MET A 43 -9.07 1.03 -5.15
C MET A 43 -7.79 1.81 -5.48
N ASP A 44 -6.95 1.37 -6.42
CA ASP A 44 -5.69 1.97 -6.91
C ASP A 44 -4.99 2.90 -5.88
N PRO A 45 -4.32 2.34 -4.85
CA PRO A 45 -3.77 3.13 -3.76
C PRO A 45 -2.64 4.04 -4.23
N ASN A 46 -2.79 5.34 -3.97
CA ASN A 46 -1.83 6.38 -4.33
C ASN A 46 -1.83 7.51 -3.29
N PRO A 47 -0.79 8.39 -3.24
CA PRO A 47 -0.68 9.46 -2.25
C PRO A 47 -1.77 10.52 -2.32
N ASN A 48 -2.38 10.72 -3.50
CA ASN A 48 -3.41 11.72 -3.76
C ASN A 48 -4.64 11.05 -4.38
N PRO A 49 -5.40 10.25 -3.59
CA PRO A 49 -6.54 9.53 -4.11
C PRO A 49 -7.67 10.48 -4.52
N ASP A 50 -8.27 10.22 -5.66
CA ASP A 50 -9.49 10.91 -6.07
C ASP A 50 -10.74 10.41 -5.30
N ALA A 51 -11.88 11.04 -5.54
CA ALA A 51 -13.11 10.70 -4.86
C ALA A 51 -13.59 9.26 -5.17
N ASP A 52 -13.24 8.72 -6.33
CA ASP A 52 -13.61 7.35 -6.70
C ASP A 52 -12.73 6.33 -5.98
N ASN A 53 -11.43 6.58 -5.90
CA ASN A 53 -10.49 5.77 -5.12
C ASN A 53 -10.86 5.74 -3.63
N LEU A 54 -11.20 6.90 -3.05
CA LEU A 54 -11.68 6.99 -1.66
C LEU A 54 -12.98 6.21 -1.45
N HIS A 55 -13.93 6.31 -2.39
CA HIS A 55 -15.17 5.55 -2.32
C HIS A 55 -14.88 4.03 -2.28
N TRP A 56 -14.05 3.53 -3.19
CA TRP A 56 -13.73 2.10 -3.24
C TRP A 56 -12.92 1.63 -2.02
N TYR A 57 -12.06 2.47 -1.47
CA TYR A 57 -11.38 2.19 -0.21
C TYR A 57 -12.36 2.03 0.96
N HIS A 58 -13.34 2.92 1.09
CA HIS A 58 -14.37 2.80 2.12
C HIS A 58 -15.22 1.55 1.95
N GLN A 59 -15.61 1.22 0.72
CA GLN A 59 -16.34 -0.01 0.40
C GLN A 59 -15.49 -1.25 0.74
N ALA A 60 -14.21 -1.24 0.42
CA ALA A 60 -13.28 -2.32 0.73
C ALA A 60 -13.15 -2.55 2.24
N LYS A 61 -12.98 -1.47 3.03
CA LYS A 61 -12.94 -1.57 4.50
C LYS A 61 -14.24 -2.12 5.09
N GLN A 62 -15.37 -1.67 4.59
CA GLN A 62 -16.67 -2.16 5.02
C GLN A 62 -16.84 -3.64 4.69
N PHE A 63 -16.45 -4.05 3.48
CA PHE A 63 -16.51 -5.44 3.04
C PHE A 63 -15.59 -6.33 3.90
N ASP A 64 -14.34 -5.93 4.15
CA ASP A 64 -13.43 -6.68 5.03
C ASP A 64 -14.02 -6.87 6.42
N SER A 65 -14.53 -5.79 7.03
CA SER A 65 -15.10 -5.84 8.38
C SER A 65 -16.35 -6.70 8.52
N MET A 66 -17.18 -6.76 7.47
CA MET A 66 -18.44 -7.51 7.48
C MET A 66 -18.27 -8.97 7.10
N TYR A 67 -17.40 -9.26 6.13
CA TYR A 67 -17.37 -10.57 5.48
C TYR A 67 -16.05 -11.33 5.62
N ILE A 68 -14.90 -10.65 5.71
CA ILE A 68 -13.58 -11.32 5.71
C ILE A 68 -13.02 -11.44 7.13
N SER A 69 -13.08 -10.37 7.93
CA SER A 69 -12.49 -10.32 9.27
C SER A 69 -13.34 -11.04 10.33
N LYS A 70 -14.58 -11.36 10.04
CA LYS A 70 -15.45 -12.18 10.87
C LYS A 70 -15.45 -13.61 10.34
N ASN A 71 -15.61 -14.59 11.24
CA ASN A 71 -15.84 -16.00 10.86
C ASN A 71 -17.22 -16.15 10.21
N THR A 72 -17.33 -15.75 8.97
CA THR A 72 -18.53 -15.85 8.15
C THR A 72 -18.38 -16.99 7.15
N PRO A 73 -19.47 -17.57 6.65
CA PRO A 73 -19.40 -18.55 5.55
C PRO A 73 -18.64 -18.03 4.33
N VAL A 74 -18.65 -16.70 4.12
CA VAL A 74 -17.89 -16.03 3.04
C VAL A 74 -16.40 -16.13 3.29
N SER A 75 -15.95 -15.86 4.51
CA SER A 75 -14.53 -15.95 4.87
C SER A 75 -14.01 -17.38 4.76
N GLU A 76 -14.80 -18.36 5.19
CA GLU A 76 -14.48 -19.78 5.06
C GLU A 76 -14.38 -20.21 3.60
N ALA A 77 -15.35 -19.82 2.77
CA ALA A 77 -15.36 -20.11 1.33
C ALA A 77 -14.15 -19.50 0.59
N LEU A 78 -13.73 -18.29 0.98
CA LEU A 78 -12.57 -17.62 0.41
C LEU A 78 -11.25 -18.26 0.85
N GLN A 79 -11.15 -18.71 2.10
CA GLN A 79 -9.94 -19.33 2.65
C GLN A 79 -9.79 -20.81 2.28
N SER A 80 -10.88 -21.49 1.90
CA SER A 80 -10.85 -22.90 1.51
C SER A 80 -10.08 -23.22 0.22
N THR A 81 -9.79 -22.18 -0.58
CA THR A 81 -9.03 -22.33 -1.83
C THR A 81 -7.76 -21.48 -1.81
N SER A 82 -6.62 -22.03 -2.30
CA SER A 82 -5.36 -21.27 -2.40
C SER A 82 -5.53 -19.95 -3.15
N SER A 83 -6.23 -19.98 -4.27
CA SER A 83 -6.52 -18.80 -5.08
C SER A 83 -7.45 -17.78 -4.38
N GLY A 84 -8.32 -18.21 -3.48
CA GLY A 84 -9.13 -17.31 -2.65
C GLY A 84 -8.29 -16.63 -1.58
N SER A 85 -7.41 -17.38 -0.92
CA SER A 85 -6.47 -16.87 0.08
C SER A 85 -5.52 -15.81 -0.51
N GLU A 86 -4.98 -16.05 -1.72
CA GLU A 86 -4.11 -15.09 -2.41
C GLU A 86 -4.84 -13.77 -2.72
N VAL A 87 -6.07 -13.85 -3.25
CA VAL A 87 -6.89 -12.67 -3.56
C VAL A 87 -7.22 -11.88 -2.30
N VAL A 88 -7.54 -12.54 -1.19
CA VAL A 88 -7.78 -11.89 0.11
C VAL A 88 -6.50 -11.22 0.63
N THR A 89 -5.36 -11.88 0.50
CA THR A 89 -4.06 -11.32 0.93
C THR A 89 -3.73 -10.06 0.13
N THR A 90 -3.81 -10.11 -1.21
CA THR A 90 -3.62 -8.95 -2.09
C THR A 90 -4.54 -7.79 -1.71
N PHE A 91 -5.84 -8.08 -1.53
CA PHE A 91 -6.84 -7.10 -1.14
C PHE A 91 -6.50 -6.40 0.19
N ARG A 92 -6.11 -7.16 1.21
CA ARG A 92 -5.73 -6.60 2.51
C ARG A 92 -4.46 -5.75 2.42
N VAL A 93 -3.45 -6.21 1.68
CA VAL A 93 -2.22 -5.43 1.46
C VAL A 93 -2.53 -4.10 0.79
N LEU A 94 -3.36 -4.08 -0.27
CA LEU A 94 -3.75 -2.85 -0.96
C LEU A 94 -4.56 -1.92 -0.04
N THR A 95 -5.47 -2.46 0.77
CA THR A 95 -6.26 -1.68 1.74
C THR A 95 -5.35 -1.04 2.80
N GLU A 96 -4.34 -1.76 3.29
CA GLU A 96 -3.36 -1.23 4.24
C GLU A 96 -2.42 -0.19 3.60
N ILE A 97 -1.99 -0.38 2.34
CA ILE A 97 -1.23 0.64 1.60
C ILE A 97 -2.06 1.92 1.44
N PHE A 98 -3.34 1.78 1.14
CA PHE A 98 -4.22 2.95 1.08
C PHE A 98 -4.34 3.64 2.45
N ALA A 99 -4.47 2.86 3.54
CA ALA A 99 -4.46 3.40 4.90
C ALA A 99 -3.15 4.13 5.22
N PHE A 100 -2.00 3.60 4.77
CA PHE A 100 -0.70 4.28 4.89
C PHE A 100 -0.73 5.67 4.24
N PHE A 101 -1.17 5.79 2.99
CA PHE A 101 -1.27 7.10 2.32
C PHE A 101 -2.24 8.04 3.02
N SER A 102 -3.39 7.53 3.49
CA SER A 102 -4.36 8.32 4.26
C SER A 102 -3.74 8.89 5.54
N ARG A 103 -2.98 8.08 6.32
CA ARG A 103 -2.29 8.54 7.52
C ARG A 103 -1.19 9.56 7.22
N MET A 104 -0.48 9.38 6.11
CA MET A 104 0.53 10.35 5.67
C MET A 104 -0.10 11.70 5.32
N SER A 105 -1.23 11.72 4.60
CA SER A 105 -1.96 12.96 4.27
C SER A 105 -2.54 13.68 5.51
N GLU A 106 -2.90 12.91 6.54
CA GLU A 106 -3.34 13.41 7.85
C GLU A 106 -2.18 13.89 8.75
N ARG A 107 -0.92 13.83 8.29
CA ARG A 107 0.30 14.12 9.04
C ARG A 107 0.52 13.20 10.26
N ARG A 108 0.00 12.00 10.21
CA ARG A 108 0.12 10.96 11.25
C ARG A 108 1.22 9.96 10.87
N ALA A 109 2.44 10.47 10.67
CA ALA A 109 3.56 9.71 10.12
C ALA A 109 3.90 8.44 10.96
N ASP A 110 3.88 8.52 12.29
CA ASP A 110 4.22 7.37 13.13
C ASP A 110 3.20 6.22 12.98
N GLU A 111 1.91 6.52 12.79
CA GLU A 111 0.89 5.51 12.51
C GLU A 111 1.05 4.93 11.10
N ALA A 112 1.38 5.77 10.13
CA ALA A 112 1.69 5.32 8.77
C ALA A 112 2.87 4.35 8.75
N TRP A 113 3.96 4.66 9.47
CA TRP A 113 5.11 3.78 9.59
C TRP A 113 4.76 2.46 10.30
N ALA A 114 3.90 2.49 11.32
CA ALA A 114 3.43 1.27 11.97
C ALA A 114 2.66 0.34 11.01
N ILE A 115 1.93 0.89 10.03
CA ILE A 115 1.28 0.11 8.97
C ILE A 115 2.33 -0.56 8.08
N LEU A 116 3.34 0.17 7.58
CA LEU A 116 4.39 -0.40 6.74
C LEU A 116 5.20 -1.47 7.47
N ASP A 117 5.49 -1.24 8.75
CA ASP A 117 6.21 -2.20 9.58
C ASP A 117 5.43 -3.51 9.78
N ARG A 118 4.09 -3.44 9.86
CA ARG A 118 3.20 -4.60 9.96
C ARG A 118 3.05 -5.34 8.64
N LEU A 119 3.04 -4.63 7.52
CA LEU A 119 2.93 -5.21 6.19
C LEU A 119 4.18 -6.00 5.77
N HIS A 120 5.34 -5.70 6.36
CA HIS A 120 6.62 -6.33 6.00
C HIS A 120 6.91 -6.31 4.48
N ILE A 121 6.57 -5.21 3.80
CA ILE A 121 6.84 -5.04 2.35
C ILE A 121 8.10 -4.21 2.06
N LEU A 122 8.67 -3.57 3.07
CA LEU A 122 9.90 -2.77 2.96
C LEU A 122 10.99 -3.29 3.91
N PRO A 123 12.27 -3.32 3.47
CA PRO A 123 13.39 -3.72 4.33
C PRO A 123 13.63 -2.70 5.44
N LYS A 124 14.04 -3.19 6.62
CA LYS A 124 14.44 -2.35 7.75
C LYS A 124 15.94 -2.14 7.82
N HIS A 125 16.70 -3.12 7.36
CA HIS A 125 18.15 -3.15 7.37
C HIS A 125 18.71 -3.50 5.99
N GLN A 126 19.95 -3.10 5.74
CA GLN A 126 20.64 -3.38 4.47
C GLN A 126 20.74 -4.90 4.21
N SER A 127 20.93 -5.69 5.26
CA SER A 127 21.00 -7.16 5.21
C SER A 127 19.69 -7.82 4.74
N ASP A 128 18.56 -7.14 4.87
CA ASP A 128 17.26 -7.68 4.55
C ASP A 128 16.93 -7.56 3.04
N ILE A 129 17.63 -6.69 2.32
CA ILE A 129 17.32 -6.33 0.92
C ILE A 129 17.18 -7.55 0.01
N PRO A 130 18.09 -8.56 0.00
CA PRO A 130 17.95 -9.72 -0.88
C PRO A 130 16.67 -10.52 -0.62
N LYS A 131 16.26 -10.62 0.66
CA LYS A 131 14.99 -11.27 1.05
C LYS A 131 13.78 -10.51 0.53
N PHE A 132 13.82 -9.17 0.63
CA PHE A 132 12.71 -8.32 0.19
C PHE A 132 12.59 -8.24 -1.32
N ASP A 133 13.68 -8.40 -2.08
CA ASP A 133 13.61 -8.56 -3.53
C ASP A 133 12.81 -9.83 -3.89
N SER A 134 13.11 -10.96 -3.25
CA SER A 134 12.36 -12.20 -3.45
C SER A 134 10.87 -12.06 -3.04
N ILE A 135 10.58 -11.36 -1.94
CA ILE A 135 9.21 -11.06 -1.51
C ILE A 135 8.49 -10.22 -2.58
N PHE A 136 9.14 -9.16 -3.07
CA PHE A 136 8.58 -8.26 -4.08
C PHE A 136 8.22 -9.00 -5.37
N GLN A 137 9.10 -9.90 -5.86
CA GLN A 137 8.83 -10.71 -7.04
C GLN A 137 7.63 -11.65 -6.87
N GLY A 138 7.32 -12.07 -5.64
CA GLY A 138 6.16 -12.89 -5.30
C GLY A 138 4.86 -12.12 -5.03
N LEU A 139 4.89 -10.78 -4.99
CA LEU A 139 3.69 -9.97 -4.78
C LEU A 139 2.81 -9.95 -6.03
N ASP A 140 1.50 -9.78 -5.81
CA ASP A 140 0.55 -9.51 -6.89
C ASP A 140 0.94 -8.26 -7.68
N PRO A 141 0.81 -8.23 -9.02
CA PRO A 141 1.14 -7.07 -9.85
C PRO A 141 0.46 -5.76 -9.41
N LEU A 142 -0.73 -5.81 -8.82
CA LEU A 142 -1.41 -4.62 -8.29
C LEU A 142 -0.66 -4.03 -7.09
N VAL A 143 -0.12 -4.88 -6.22
CA VAL A 143 0.70 -4.45 -5.09
C VAL A 143 2.05 -3.92 -5.58
N GLN A 144 2.70 -4.65 -6.51
CA GLN A 144 3.97 -4.20 -7.11
C GLN A 144 3.85 -2.80 -7.73
N LYS A 145 2.72 -2.50 -8.40
CA LYS A 145 2.42 -1.18 -8.99
C LYS A 145 2.39 -0.07 -7.94
N ALA A 146 1.96 -0.35 -6.71
CA ALA A 146 1.86 0.64 -5.64
C ALA A 146 3.20 0.92 -4.93
N ILE A 147 4.16 -0.01 -4.96
CA ILE A 147 5.43 0.08 -4.22
C ILE A 147 6.25 1.34 -4.56
N PRO A 148 6.38 1.79 -5.83
CA PRO A 148 7.10 3.02 -6.14
C PRO A 148 6.57 4.24 -5.39
N SER A 149 5.25 4.40 -5.34
CA SER A 149 4.59 5.49 -4.60
C SER A 149 4.79 5.36 -3.08
N VAL A 150 4.77 4.12 -2.56
CA VAL A 150 5.06 3.85 -1.14
C VAL A 150 6.50 4.24 -0.81
N LEU A 151 7.48 3.84 -1.62
CA LEU A 151 8.90 4.20 -1.42
C LEU A 151 9.12 5.70 -1.44
N MET A 152 8.53 6.39 -2.43
CA MET A 152 8.64 7.85 -2.55
C MET A 152 8.07 8.54 -1.30
N THR A 153 6.83 8.20 -0.91
CA THR A 153 6.15 8.81 0.24
C THR A 153 6.88 8.49 1.55
N ALA A 154 7.35 7.26 1.72
CA ALA A 154 8.10 6.85 2.90
C ALA A 154 9.43 7.62 3.03
N THR A 155 10.19 7.75 1.93
CA THR A 155 11.46 8.50 1.93
C THR A 155 11.22 9.98 2.16
N GLN A 156 10.19 10.57 1.56
CA GLN A 156 9.78 11.96 1.79
C GLN A 156 9.47 12.20 3.28
N SER A 157 8.75 11.29 3.92
CA SER A 157 8.44 11.37 5.35
C SER A 157 9.69 11.33 6.23
N LEU A 158 10.68 10.47 5.90
CA LEU A 158 11.95 10.43 6.62
C LEU A 158 12.73 11.75 6.46
N TYR A 159 12.76 12.30 5.25
CA TYR A 159 13.39 13.59 4.98
C TYR A 159 12.73 14.72 5.79
N GLU A 160 11.41 14.81 5.79
CA GLU A 160 10.67 15.84 6.54
C GLU A 160 10.94 15.74 8.04
N LYS A 161 10.87 14.52 8.60
CA LYS A 161 11.19 14.27 10.02
C LYS A 161 12.65 14.61 10.36
N HIS A 162 13.59 14.26 9.48
CA HIS A 162 14.99 14.63 9.63
C HIS A 162 15.19 16.15 9.62
N ALA A 163 14.57 16.86 8.66
CA ALA A 163 14.66 18.31 8.56
C ALA A 163 14.04 19.04 9.76
N GLU A 164 12.95 18.52 10.31
CA GLU A 164 12.31 19.01 11.53
C GLU A 164 13.23 18.84 12.73
N MET A 165 13.72 17.62 12.96
CA MET A 165 14.64 17.33 14.07
C MET A 165 15.94 18.12 13.98
N LYS A 166 16.47 18.36 12.77
CA LYS A 166 17.66 19.19 12.56
C LYS A 166 17.41 20.64 12.95
N ARG A 167 16.24 21.21 12.62
CA ARG A 167 15.86 22.57 13.06
C ARG A 167 15.74 22.67 14.57
N ASP A 168 15.09 21.69 15.20
CA ASP A 168 14.91 21.65 16.64
C ASP A 168 16.24 21.45 17.39
N SER A 169 17.17 20.68 16.81
CA SER A 169 18.49 20.45 17.39
C SER A 169 19.40 21.69 17.41
N MET A 170 19.16 22.66 16.53
CA MET A 170 19.86 23.94 16.57
C MET A 170 19.61 24.74 17.87
N HIS A 171 18.51 24.44 18.56
CA HIS A 171 18.13 25.07 19.82
C HIS A 171 18.46 24.23 21.06
N LEU A 172 18.75 22.94 20.91
CA LEU A 172 18.99 21.98 22.00
C LEU A 172 20.09 20.99 21.61
N ALA A 173 21.36 21.34 21.90
CA ALA A 173 22.50 20.45 21.71
C ALA A 173 22.40 19.20 22.60
N LYS A 174 21.86 18.10 22.09
CA LYS A 174 21.81 16.80 22.80
C LYS A 174 22.35 15.67 21.92
N ALA A 175 23.25 14.87 22.50
CA ALA A 175 23.84 13.68 21.87
C ALA A 175 22.76 12.66 21.38
N THR A 176 21.62 12.59 22.04
CA THR A 176 20.46 11.77 21.67
C THR A 176 19.85 12.14 20.29
N THR A 177 19.88 13.42 19.92
CA THR A 177 19.35 13.90 18.64
C THR A 177 20.23 13.46 17.47
N MET A 178 21.56 13.45 17.66
CA MET A 178 22.51 12.99 16.63
C MET A 178 22.32 11.51 16.28
N GLY A 179 22.08 10.65 17.27
CA GLY A 179 21.80 9.24 17.06
C GLY A 179 20.49 9.02 16.28
N ALA A 180 19.42 9.76 16.63
CA ALA A 180 18.14 9.67 15.94
C ALA A 180 18.21 10.18 14.48
N LEU A 181 18.93 11.27 14.22
CA LEU A 181 19.18 11.76 12.85
C LEU A 181 19.95 10.74 12.00
N SER A 182 20.97 10.07 12.57
CA SER A 182 21.69 9.00 11.89
C SER A 182 20.77 7.83 11.55
N GLN A 183 19.89 7.41 12.47
CA GLN A 183 18.93 6.32 12.21
C GLN A 183 17.95 6.65 11.07
N LEU A 184 17.44 7.88 11.00
CA LEU A 184 16.57 8.31 9.91
C LEU A 184 17.30 8.26 8.56
N LYS A 185 18.55 8.73 8.53
CA LYS A 185 19.38 8.70 7.32
C LYS A 185 19.72 7.26 6.90
N ASP A 186 20.08 6.39 7.85
CA ASP A 186 20.38 4.99 7.56
C ASP A 186 19.14 4.28 7.01
N ARG A 187 17.95 4.56 7.56
CA ARG A 187 16.69 4.01 7.04
C ARG A 187 16.38 4.51 5.62
N ALA A 188 16.60 5.79 5.33
CA ALA A 188 16.46 6.35 3.98
C ALA A 188 17.42 5.67 3.00
N ARG A 189 18.68 5.46 3.39
CA ARG A 189 19.69 4.76 2.58
C ARG A 189 19.27 3.32 2.26
N VAL A 190 18.67 2.60 3.21
CA VAL A 190 18.14 1.25 2.97
C VAL A 190 17.03 1.28 1.90
N LEU A 191 16.12 2.26 1.94
CA LEU A 191 15.06 2.42 0.94
C LEU A 191 15.63 2.76 -0.45
N VAL A 192 16.63 3.64 -0.53
CA VAL A 192 17.34 3.95 -1.79
C VAL A 192 17.99 2.69 -2.37
N SER A 193 18.71 1.93 -1.53
CA SER A 193 19.35 0.68 -1.97
C SER A 193 18.34 -0.35 -2.44
N PHE A 194 17.21 -0.46 -1.75
CA PHE A 194 16.12 -1.35 -2.16
C PHE A 194 15.50 -0.89 -3.49
N ALA A 195 15.21 0.40 -3.63
CA ALA A 195 14.73 0.95 -4.90
C ALA A 195 15.68 0.65 -6.06
N GLY A 196 17.00 0.72 -5.84
CA GLY A 196 18.02 0.46 -6.85
C GLY A 196 18.05 -0.97 -7.40
N ILE A 197 17.50 -1.96 -6.69
CA ILE A 197 17.42 -3.35 -7.18
C ILE A 197 16.08 -3.67 -7.86
N LEU A 198 15.05 -2.84 -7.67
CA LEU A 198 13.74 -3.05 -8.26
C LEU A 198 13.74 -2.64 -9.74
N SER A 199 13.75 -3.62 -10.64
CA SER A 199 13.78 -3.39 -12.10
C SER A 199 12.50 -2.76 -12.67
N SER A 200 11.40 -2.76 -11.92
CA SER A 200 10.07 -2.31 -12.35
C SER A 200 9.72 -0.88 -11.93
N LEU A 201 10.67 -0.12 -11.38
CA LEU A 201 10.39 1.25 -10.95
C LEU A 201 10.23 2.19 -12.14
N PRO A 202 9.28 3.16 -12.08
CA PRO A 202 9.17 4.21 -13.09
C PRO A 202 10.47 5.03 -13.21
N PRO A 203 10.82 5.49 -14.41
CA PRO A 203 11.96 6.38 -14.62
C PRO A 203 11.86 7.60 -13.69
N GLY A 204 13.00 8.02 -13.14
CA GLY A 204 13.08 9.17 -12.23
C GLY A 204 12.70 8.89 -10.77
N THR A 205 12.11 7.74 -10.42
CA THR A 205 11.79 7.40 -9.04
C THR A 205 13.06 7.23 -8.20
N ILE A 206 14.07 6.53 -8.72
CA ILE A 206 15.33 6.28 -8.03
C ILE A 206 16.09 7.60 -7.83
N GLU A 207 16.16 8.44 -8.83
CA GLU A 207 16.80 9.75 -8.77
C GLU A 207 16.13 10.64 -7.71
N SER A 208 14.79 10.67 -7.69
CA SER A 208 14.03 11.46 -6.71
C SER A 208 14.27 10.98 -5.28
N ILE A 209 14.23 9.66 -5.05
CA ILE A 209 14.50 9.07 -3.72
C ILE A 209 15.96 9.32 -3.29
N SER A 210 16.91 9.20 -4.22
CA SER A 210 18.33 9.46 -3.95
C SER A 210 18.61 10.93 -3.63
N CYS A 211 17.94 11.86 -4.32
CA CYS A 211 18.02 13.29 -4.00
C CYS A 211 17.50 13.60 -2.59
N LEU A 212 16.41 12.98 -2.15
CA LEU A 212 15.88 13.15 -0.79
C LEU A 212 16.87 12.62 0.23
N GLU A 213 17.47 11.44 0.04
CA GLU A 213 18.48 10.88 0.95
C GLU A 213 19.71 11.77 1.02
N ALA A 214 20.24 12.21 -0.14
CA ALA A 214 21.39 13.09 -0.20
C ALA A 214 21.15 14.44 0.51
N SER A 215 19.92 14.94 0.52
CA SER A 215 19.54 16.18 1.21
C SER A 215 19.46 16.05 2.73
N MET A 216 19.61 14.86 3.30
CA MET A 216 19.66 14.59 4.75
C MET A 216 21.09 14.75 5.34
N ILE A 217 21.97 15.48 4.66
CA ILE A 217 23.35 15.74 5.10
C ILE A 217 23.40 16.81 6.19
#